data_e0235e209d74610b9e4db397e75b2f8c
#
_entry.id   e0235e209d74610b9e4db397e75b2f8c
#
_cell.length_a   1.000
_cell.length_b   1.000
_cell.length_c   1.000
_cell.angle_alpha   90.00
_cell.angle_beta   90.00
_cell.angle_gamma   90.00
#
_symmetry.space_group_name_H-M   'P 1'
#
loop_
_entity.id
_entity.type
_entity.pdbx_description
1 polymer ?
#
loop_
_entity_poly.entity_id
_entity_poly.type
_entity_poly.pdbx_seq_one_letter_code
_entity_poly.pdbx_strand_id
1 'polypeptide(L)'
;GQPVILGGKKGDTYMLRFPGVADYCIHPAMGLVRAFRRSETSIETLAHLLVGQVIPRLICHQGHIVLHASAVQLKNGRNIAFIGESGKGKSTLVSSYMQTGEKLLTDDCLLLEKSSQGLVCIPAFPSLRLWPDSLEAMFPGSEEFIPIGYYGNKAKHVGLDGTRVETAPVALSALYILGDLAGEAPEDDSILIEPMGGAGAMKAMIQSAFLLDAVSAETLTQNFAAMTEVLNSDVPCFTLNYARRYELLPKVREAVDSAMNRGSRD
;
A
#
# COMPACT_ATOMS: atom_id res chain seq x y z
N GLY A 1 2.59 -16.88 9.35
CA GLY A 1 1.73 -16.86 8.16
C GLY A 1 0.90 -15.60 8.14
N GLN A 2 0.56 -15.11 6.95
CA GLN A 2 -0.39 -14.00 6.83
C GLN A 2 -1.76 -14.42 7.38
N PRO A 3 -2.53 -13.52 7.99
CA PRO A 3 -3.88 -13.82 8.41
C PRO A 3 -4.74 -14.19 7.21
N VAL A 4 -5.37 -15.35 7.28
CA VAL A 4 -6.31 -15.78 6.24
C VAL A 4 -7.61 -15.00 6.44
N ILE A 5 -7.95 -14.14 5.47
CA ILE A 5 -9.25 -13.48 5.43
C ILE A 5 -10.19 -14.40 4.64
N LEU A 6 -11.29 -14.80 5.26
CA LEU A 6 -12.31 -15.59 4.59
C LEU A 6 -13.41 -14.67 4.08
N GLY A 7 -13.62 -14.66 2.77
CA GLY A 7 -14.71 -13.93 2.12
C GLY A 7 -15.92 -14.81 1.87
N GLY A 8 -17.13 -14.23 1.97
CA GLY A 8 -18.39 -14.88 1.62
C GLY A 8 -19.39 -13.85 1.11
N LYS A 9 -20.35 -14.32 0.27
CA LYS A 9 -21.45 -13.50 -0.27
C LYS A 9 -22.79 -14.23 -0.11
N LYS A 10 -23.83 -13.47 0.30
CA LYS A 10 -25.20 -13.95 0.32
C LYS A 10 -26.13 -12.83 -0.14
N GLY A 11 -26.71 -12.97 -1.31
CA GLY A 11 -27.40 -11.86 -1.97
C GLY A 11 -26.44 -10.68 -2.17
N ASP A 12 -26.86 -9.48 -1.77
CA ASP A 12 -26.05 -8.24 -1.88
C ASP A 12 -25.21 -7.97 -0.62
N THR A 13 -25.13 -8.94 0.30
CA THR A 13 -24.35 -8.82 1.54
C THR A 13 -23.06 -9.62 1.42
N TYR A 14 -21.96 -8.97 1.74
CA TYR A 14 -20.64 -9.59 1.85
C TYR A 14 -20.27 -9.81 3.31
N MET A 15 -19.52 -10.86 3.55
CA MET A 15 -18.93 -11.14 4.86
C MET A 15 -17.43 -11.31 4.72
N LEU A 16 -16.68 -10.57 5.53
CA LEU A 16 -15.25 -10.77 5.73
C LEU A 16 -15.03 -11.30 7.15
N ARG A 17 -14.51 -12.50 7.24
CA ARG A 17 -14.15 -13.13 8.50
C ARG A 17 -12.66 -13.05 8.76
N PHE A 18 -12.30 -12.54 9.90
CA PHE A 18 -10.96 -12.56 10.48
C PHE A 18 -10.96 -13.60 11.60
N PRO A 19 -10.49 -14.84 11.33
CA PRO A 19 -10.64 -15.98 12.25
C PRO A 19 -10.10 -15.66 13.64
N GLY A 20 -10.90 -15.92 14.67
CA GLY A 20 -10.55 -15.65 16.06
C GLY A 20 -10.67 -14.18 16.51
N VAL A 21 -10.96 -13.24 15.61
CA VAL A 21 -11.00 -11.78 15.90
C VAL A 21 -12.37 -11.19 15.69
N ALA A 22 -12.85 -11.14 14.46
CA ALA A 22 -14.10 -10.47 14.11
C ALA A 22 -14.67 -10.95 12.78
N ASP A 23 -15.98 -10.76 12.62
CA ASP A 23 -16.68 -10.85 11.35
C ASP A 23 -17.20 -9.47 10.97
N TYR A 24 -17.08 -9.07 9.70
CA TYR A 24 -17.67 -7.86 9.16
C TYR A 24 -18.74 -8.23 8.12
N CYS A 25 -19.97 -7.80 8.34
CA CYS A 25 -21.03 -7.84 7.35
C CYS A 25 -21.11 -6.50 6.64
N ILE A 26 -20.99 -6.53 5.32
CA ILE A 26 -20.88 -5.35 4.45
C ILE A 26 -22.08 -5.34 3.52
N HIS A 27 -22.81 -4.23 3.50
CA HIS A 27 -23.93 -3.97 2.61
C HIS A 27 -23.57 -2.76 1.72
N PRO A 28 -22.90 -2.94 0.59
CA PRO A 28 -22.37 -1.83 -0.21
C PRO A 28 -23.46 -0.83 -0.66
N ALA A 29 -24.60 -1.33 -1.14
CA ALA A 29 -25.72 -0.49 -1.59
C ALA A 29 -26.34 0.38 -0.46
N MET A 30 -26.15 -0.01 0.80
CA MET A 30 -26.63 0.73 1.98
C MET A 30 -25.55 1.59 2.63
N GLY A 31 -24.31 1.51 2.17
CA GLY A 31 -23.18 2.13 2.84
C GLY A 31 -22.98 1.63 4.28
N LEU A 32 -23.43 0.41 4.61
CA LEU A 32 -23.48 -0.11 5.96
C LEU A 32 -22.44 -1.22 6.18
N VAL A 33 -21.65 -1.07 7.22
CA VAL A 33 -20.73 -2.09 7.72
C VAL A 33 -21.07 -2.39 9.18
N ARG A 34 -21.29 -3.67 9.49
CA ARG A 34 -21.49 -4.15 10.88
C ARG A 34 -20.34 -5.05 11.27
N ALA A 35 -19.71 -4.77 12.41
CA ALA A 35 -18.65 -5.58 12.98
C ALA A 35 -19.18 -6.43 14.15
N PHE A 36 -18.81 -7.70 14.15
CA PHE A 36 -19.10 -8.65 15.21
C PHE A 36 -17.77 -9.15 15.79
N ARG A 37 -17.38 -8.60 16.93
CA ARG A 37 -16.11 -8.92 17.58
C ARG A 37 -16.19 -10.19 18.40
N ARG A 38 -15.07 -10.87 18.62
CA ARG A 38 -14.91 -11.85 19.69
C ARG A 38 -14.69 -11.12 21.03
N SER A 39 -15.00 -11.79 22.14
CA SER A 39 -14.91 -11.21 23.49
C SER A 39 -13.56 -10.57 23.79
N GLU A 40 -12.47 -11.23 23.37
CA GLU A 40 -11.08 -10.81 23.63
C GLU A 40 -10.55 -9.76 22.63
N THR A 41 -11.32 -9.40 21.61
CA THR A 41 -10.88 -8.42 20.61
C THR A 41 -11.09 -7.01 21.09
N SER A 42 -10.06 -6.18 21.07
CA SER A 42 -10.17 -4.76 21.44
C SER A 42 -10.86 -3.94 20.34
N ILE A 43 -11.38 -2.78 20.71
CA ILE A 43 -11.99 -1.83 19.77
C ILE A 43 -10.94 -1.29 18.78
N GLU A 44 -9.72 -1.09 19.24
CA GLU A 44 -8.58 -0.63 18.42
C GLU A 44 -8.26 -1.65 17.33
N THR A 45 -8.30 -2.95 17.67
CA THR A 45 -8.14 -4.03 16.68
C THR A 45 -9.25 -4.02 15.64
N LEU A 46 -10.51 -3.82 16.06
CA LEU A 46 -11.62 -3.67 15.12
C LEU A 46 -11.44 -2.45 14.22
N ALA A 47 -11.14 -1.29 14.79
CA ALA A 47 -10.92 -0.07 14.01
C ALA A 47 -9.77 -0.25 13.02
N HIS A 48 -8.70 -0.91 13.43
CA HIS A 48 -7.57 -1.23 12.57
C HIS A 48 -7.97 -2.12 11.37
N LEU A 49 -8.72 -3.19 11.62
CA LEU A 49 -9.22 -4.07 10.55
C LEU A 49 -10.21 -3.34 9.63
N LEU A 50 -11.08 -2.52 10.22
CA LEU A 50 -12.04 -1.72 9.45
C LEU A 50 -11.31 -0.80 8.46
N VAL A 51 -10.37 0.00 8.95
CA VAL A 51 -9.65 0.99 8.13
C VAL A 51 -8.66 0.34 7.16
N GLY A 52 -7.95 -0.70 7.61
CA GLY A 52 -6.86 -1.30 6.81
C GLY A 52 -7.31 -2.44 5.90
N GLN A 53 -8.52 -2.99 6.08
CA GLN A 53 -8.95 -4.18 5.32
C GLN A 53 -10.37 -4.05 4.74
N VAL A 54 -11.32 -3.54 5.51
CA VAL A 54 -12.73 -3.54 5.12
C VAL A 54 -13.06 -2.34 4.23
N ILE A 55 -12.73 -1.13 4.68
CA ILE A 55 -12.96 0.11 3.90
C ILE A 55 -12.25 0.10 2.56
N PRO A 56 -10.95 -0.29 2.45
CA PRO A 56 -10.28 -0.37 1.16
C PRO A 56 -11.00 -1.29 0.17
N ARG A 57 -11.52 -2.45 0.63
CA ARG A 57 -12.28 -3.36 -0.21
C ARG A 57 -13.63 -2.78 -0.63
N LEU A 58 -14.30 -2.06 0.25
CA LEU A 58 -15.56 -1.41 -0.07
C LEU A 58 -15.37 -0.32 -1.11
N ILE A 59 -14.36 0.53 -0.97
CA ILE A 59 -14.00 1.59 -1.93
C ILE A 59 -13.63 0.96 -3.29
N CYS A 60 -12.83 -0.11 -3.29
CA CYS A 60 -12.49 -0.84 -4.50
C CYS A 60 -13.73 -1.45 -5.17
N HIS A 61 -14.69 -1.97 -4.39
CA HIS A 61 -15.95 -2.50 -4.88
C HIS A 61 -16.86 -1.41 -5.51
N GLN A 62 -16.69 -0.16 -5.14
CA GLN A 62 -17.37 0.99 -5.74
C GLN A 62 -16.71 1.48 -7.04
N GLY A 63 -15.69 0.79 -7.53
CA GLY A 63 -15.00 1.07 -8.80
C GLY A 63 -13.75 1.93 -8.69
N HIS A 64 -13.32 2.28 -7.49
CA HIS A 64 -12.06 3.00 -7.30
C HIS A 64 -10.87 2.02 -7.31
N ILE A 65 -9.69 2.54 -7.63
CA ILE A 65 -8.45 1.75 -7.60
C ILE A 65 -7.82 1.87 -6.22
N VAL A 66 -7.86 0.77 -5.48
CA VAL A 66 -7.26 0.69 -4.15
C VAL A 66 -6.25 -0.46 -4.13
N LEU A 67 -4.99 -0.12 -3.88
CA LEU A 67 -3.87 -1.06 -3.93
C LEU A 67 -3.19 -1.19 -2.57
N HIS A 68 -2.72 -2.38 -2.25
CA HIS A 68 -1.83 -2.61 -1.12
C HIS A 68 -0.43 -2.09 -1.47
N ALA A 69 -0.20 -0.84 -1.14
CA ALA A 69 0.98 -0.08 -1.51
C ALA A 69 1.37 0.91 -0.41
N SER A 70 2.59 1.40 -0.48
CA SER A 70 3.08 2.50 0.35
C SER A 70 3.56 3.63 -0.56
N ALA A 71 3.36 4.89 -0.15
CA ALA A 71 3.73 6.04 -0.98
C ALA A 71 4.33 7.16 -0.14
N VAL A 72 5.20 7.94 -0.77
CA VAL A 72 5.95 9.03 -0.15
C VAL A 72 6.03 10.24 -1.09
N GLN A 73 5.96 11.44 -0.51
CA GLN A 73 6.27 12.69 -1.18
C GLN A 73 7.74 13.04 -0.93
N LEU A 74 8.50 13.19 -1.99
CA LEU A 74 9.88 13.59 -1.95
C LEU A 74 10.01 15.11 -1.74
N LYS A 75 11.14 15.59 -1.20
CA LYS A 75 11.41 17.03 -0.98
C LYS A 75 11.34 17.88 -2.25
N ASN A 76 11.57 17.28 -3.40
CA ASN A 76 11.45 17.95 -4.71
C ASN A 76 10.00 18.02 -5.21
N GLY A 77 9.01 17.62 -4.40
CA GLY A 77 7.59 17.63 -4.72
C GLY A 77 7.10 16.44 -5.55
N ARG A 78 7.97 15.51 -5.96
CA ARG A 78 7.55 14.29 -6.65
C ARG A 78 6.92 13.31 -5.68
N ASN A 79 5.94 12.55 -6.15
CA ASN A 79 5.20 11.58 -5.36
C ASN A 79 5.39 10.20 -5.96
N ILE A 80 5.93 9.27 -5.20
CA ILE A 80 6.23 7.92 -5.66
C ILE A 80 5.53 6.88 -4.80
N ALA A 81 5.11 5.78 -5.42
CA ALA A 81 4.47 4.68 -4.73
C ALA A 81 5.19 3.35 -4.99
N PHE A 82 5.15 2.48 -3.98
CA PHE A 82 5.76 1.17 -3.98
C PHE A 82 4.68 0.11 -3.86
N ILE A 83 4.53 -0.73 -4.88
CA ILE A 83 3.62 -1.85 -4.95
C ILE A 83 4.42 -3.14 -4.78
N GLY A 84 3.82 -4.16 -4.19
CA GLY A 84 4.42 -5.47 -4.04
C GLY A 84 3.77 -6.26 -2.93
N GLU A 85 4.13 -7.51 -2.82
CA GLU A 85 3.60 -8.43 -1.82
C GLU A 85 3.91 -7.97 -0.40
N SER A 86 3.16 -8.50 0.56
CA SER A 86 3.44 -8.24 1.97
C SER A 86 4.82 -8.79 2.36
N GLY A 87 5.58 -8.04 3.16
CA GLY A 87 6.93 -8.43 3.58
C GLY A 87 8.03 -8.09 2.58
N LYS A 88 7.71 -7.53 1.40
CA LYS A 88 8.72 -7.15 0.40
C LYS A 88 9.37 -5.76 0.64
N GLY A 89 9.19 -5.17 1.82
CA GLY A 89 9.94 -3.99 2.28
C GLY A 89 9.32 -2.63 1.91
N LYS A 90 8.07 -2.55 1.43
CA LYS A 90 7.41 -1.27 1.09
C LYS A 90 7.41 -0.28 2.26
N SER A 91 6.85 -0.68 3.40
CA SER A 91 6.78 0.16 4.62
C SER A 91 8.16 0.54 5.13
N THR A 92 9.13 -0.38 5.09
CA THR A 92 10.52 -0.11 5.46
C THR A 92 11.17 0.93 4.55
N LEU A 93 10.89 0.85 3.24
CA LEU A 93 11.44 1.80 2.27
C LEU A 93 10.87 3.20 2.46
N VAL A 94 9.54 3.36 2.62
CA VAL A 94 8.95 4.68 2.92
C VAL A 94 9.41 5.22 4.27
N SER A 95 9.62 4.36 5.29
CA SER A 95 10.21 4.76 6.57
C SER A 95 11.61 5.34 6.40
N SER A 96 12.40 4.73 5.55
CA SER A 96 13.75 5.20 5.24
C SER A 96 13.74 6.58 4.55
N TYR A 97 12.75 6.87 3.73
CA TYR A 97 12.53 8.22 3.18
C TYR A 97 12.11 9.20 4.28
N MET A 98 11.18 8.82 5.16
CA MET A 98 10.74 9.68 6.26
C MET A 98 11.88 10.08 7.20
N GLN A 99 12.89 9.23 7.41
CA GLN A 99 14.09 9.57 8.19
C GLN A 99 14.91 10.71 7.60
N THR A 100 14.81 10.92 6.29
CA THR A 100 15.50 12.01 5.59
C THR A 100 14.60 13.24 5.39
N GLY A 101 13.38 13.22 5.95
CA GLY A 101 12.47 14.36 6.02
C GLY A 101 11.47 14.46 4.87
N GLU A 102 11.29 13.38 4.10
CA GLU A 102 10.20 13.21 3.16
C GLU A 102 8.89 12.91 3.90
N LYS A 103 7.75 13.22 3.26
CA LYS A 103 6.44 13.04 3.87
C LYS A 103 5.79 11.72 3.46
N LEU A 104 5.22 11.01 4.43
CA LEU A 104 4.35 9.87 4.15
C LEU A 104 3.08 10.34 3.44
N LEU A 105 2.73 9.68 2.35
CA LEU A 105 1.41 9.80 1.71
C LEU A 105 0.45 8.73 2.23
N THR A 106 0.92 7.50 2.24
CA THR A 106 0.15 6.37 2.75
C THR A 106 1.05 5.17 3.04
N ASP A 107 0.60 4.29 3.94
CA ASP A 107 1.15 2.96 4.11
C ASP A 107 0.00 1.93 4.13
N ASP A 108 0.22 0.78 3.49
CA ASP A 108 -0.73 -0.34 3.31
C ASP A 108 -1.96 -0.07 2.40
N CYS A 109 -2.36 1.18 2.10
CA CYS A 109 -3.56 1.45 1.31
C CYS A 109 -3.35 2.67 0.41
N LEU A 110 -3.19 2.46 -0.88
CA LEU A 110 -3.04 3.51 -1.89
C LEU A 110 -4.33 3.61 -2.70
N LEU A 111 -5.04 4.73 -2.58
CA LEU A 111 -6.17 5.08 -3.42
C LEU A 111 -5.68 5.94 -4.60
N LEU A 112 -5.97 5.50 -5.81
CA LEU A 112 -5.64 6.21 -7.05
C LEU A 112 -6.91 6.68 -7.75
N GLU A 113 -6.90 7.91 -8.21
CA GLU A 113 -7.97 8.51 -9.00
C GLU A 113 -7.43 9.25 -10.22
N LYS A 114 -8.19 9.26 -11.30
CA LYS A 114 -7.89 10.07 -12.47
C LYS A 114 -8.44 11.48 -12.27
N SER A 115 -7.61 12.47 -12.53
CA SER A 115 -7.99 13.89 -12.49
C SER A 115 -7.62 14.59 -13.79
N SER A 116 -7.98 15.86 -13.92
CA SER A 116 -7.53 16.72 -15.02
C SER A 116 -6.01 16.94 -15.05
N GLN A 117 -5.34 16.67 -13.94
CA GLN A 117 -3.87 16.79 -13.78
C GLN A 117 -3.13 15.45 -13.93
N GLY A 118 -3.83 14.40 -14.40
CA GLY A 118 -3.30 13.05 -14.50
C GLY A 118 -3.76 12.14 -13.36
N LEU A 119 -2.97 11.12 -13.08
CA LEU A 119 -3.23 10.17 -12.00
C LEU A 119 -2.83 10.78 -10.65
N VAL A 120 -3.76 10.83 -9.70
CA VAL A 120 -3.52 11.35 -8.36
C VAL A 120 -3.57 10.23 -7.31
N CYS A 121 -2.71 10.35 -6.32
CA CYS A 121 -2.76 9.60 -5.06
C CYS A 121 -3.64 10.38 -4.08
N ILE A 122 -4.64 9.74 -3.54
CA ILE A 122 -5.43 10.25 -2.41
C ILE A 122 -4.79 9.68 -1.14
N PRO A 123 -4.17 10.51 -0.30
CA PRO A 123 -3.57 10.04 0.94
C PRO A 123 -4.61 9.38 1.85
N ALA A 124 -4.25 8.23 2.40
CA ALA A 124 -5.11 7.49 3.29
C ALA A 124 -4.87 7.90 4.75
N PHE A 125 -5.35 7.07 5.68
CA PHE A 125 -5.15 7.29 7.11
C PHE A 125 -3.64 7.37 7.45
N PRO A 126 -3.17 8.42 8.13
CA PRO A 126 -1.74 8.62 8.42
C PRO A 126 -1.26 7.62 9.47
N SER A 127 -0.82 6.47 9.01
CA SER A 127 -0.25 5.43 9.87
C SER A 127 0.88 4.72 9.15
N LEU A 128 1.94 4.42 9.88
CA LEU A 128 3.07 3.62 9.43
C LEU A 128 3.10 2.34 10.24
N ARG A 129 3.28 1.19 9.57
CA ARG A 129 3.26 -0.13 10.20
C ARG A 129 4.50 -0.93 9.88
N LEU A 130 5.29 -1.24 10.89
CA LEU A 130 6.57 -1.92 10.76
C LEU A 130 6.60 -3.25 11.51
N TRP A 131 7.32 -4.20 10.96
CA TRP A 131 7.77 -5.37 11.70
C TRP A 131 8.79 -4.99 12.75
N PRO A 132 8.96 -5.76 13.84
CA PRO A 132 9.89 -5.41 14.93
C PRO A 132 11.31 -5.17 14.47
N ASP A 133 11.83 -5.96 13.56
CA ASP A 133 13.17 -5.81 12.98
C ASP A 133 13.31 -4.50 12.16
N SER A 134 12.27 -4.18 11.37
CA SER A 134 12.23 -2.92 10.62
C SER A 134 12.05 -1.72 11.54
N LEU A 135 11.24 -1.90 12.62
CA LEU A 135 11.07 -0.86 13.62
C LEU A 135 12.40 -0.52 14.32
N GLU A 136 13.11 -1.55 14.81
CA GLU A 136 14.40 -1.35 15.47
C GLU A 136 15.44 -0.74 14.53
N ALA A 137 15.46 -1.16 13.26
CA ALA A 137 16.40 -0.62 12.28
C ALA A 137 16.08 0.83 11.88
N MET A 138 14.79 1.20 11.77
CA MET A 138 14.38 2.52 11.30
C MET A 138 14.18 3.54 12.44
N PHE A 139 13.71 3.09 13.60
CA PHE A 139 13.35 3.95 14.73
C PHE A 139 13.81 3.34 16.06
N PRO A 140 15.12 3.14 16.26
CA PRO A 140 15.65 2.48 17.45
C PRO A 140 15.24 3.19 18.73
N GLY A 141 14.66 2.45 19.68
CA GLY A 141 14.22 2.98 20.96
C GLY A 141 13.02 3.93 20.92
N SER A 142 12.28 3.98 19.82
CA SER A 142 11.11 4.87 19.70
C SER A 142 9.92 4.35 20.49
N GLU A 143 9.40 5.18 21.39
CA GLU A 143 8.15 4.95 22.14
C GLU A 143 6.88 5.36 21.35
N GLU A 144 7.05 5.99 20.18
CA GLU A 144 5.94 6.43 19.33
C GLU A 144 5.19 5.28 18.63
N PHE A 145 5.68 4.05 18.77
CA PHE A 145 5.07 2.87 18.17
C PHE A 145 4.39 2.02 19.23
N ILE A 146 3.12 1.68 18.97
CA ILE A 146 2.35 0.76 19.79
C ILE A 146 2.15 -0.58 19.07
N PRO A 147 2.17 -1.72 19.78
CA PRO A 147 1.87 -3.01 19.20
C PRO A 147 0.45 -3.02 18.61
N ILE A 148 0.30 -3.56 17.40
CA ILE A 148 -1.01 -3.85 16.82
C ILE A 148 -1.36 -5.28 17.23
N GLY A 149 -2.35 -5.41 18.10
CA GLY A 149 -2.80 -6.71 18.59
C GLY A 149 -3.31 -7.62 17.46
N TYR A 150 -3.11 -8.90 17.62
CA TYR A 150 -3.71 -10.05 16.98
C TYR A 150 -3.16 -10.50 15.61
N TYR A 151 -2.88 -9.63 14.63
CA TYR A 151 -2.39 -10.05 13.31
C TYR A 151 -0.92 -9.72 13.10
N GLY A 152 -0.06 -10.46 13.80
CA GLY A 152 1.38 -10.33 13.68
C GLY A 152 1.98 -9.36 14.69
N ASN A 153 3.29 -9.37 14.76
CA ASN A 153 4.07 -8.55 15.70
C ASN A 153 4.38 -7.15 15.13
N LYS A 154 3.56 -6.64 14.21
CA LYS A 154 3.75 -5.27 13.69
C LYS A 154 3.44 -4.25 14.77
N ALA A 155 4.19 -3.17 14.78
CA ALA A 155 3.89 -1.97 15.55
C ALA A 155 3.41 -0.85 14.63
N LYS A 156 2.50 -0.01 15.13
CA LYS A 156 1.94 1.14 14.42
C LYS A 156 2.51 2.42 15.01
N HIS A 157 2.96 3.32 14.15
CA HIS A 157 3.32 4.66 14.59
C HIS A 157 2.09 5.45 15.03
N VAL A 158 2.18 6.11 16.18
CA VAL A 158 1.13 6.98 16.74
C VAL A 158 1.64 8.42 16.71
N GLY A 159 0.78 9.36 16.28
CA GLY A 159 1.13 10.78 16.35
C GLY A 159 1.92 11.30 15.14
N LEU A 160 1.77 10.68 13.96
CA LEU A 160 2.23 11.32 12.71
C LEU A 160 1.49 12.64 12.53
N ASP A 161 2.19 13.74 12.64
CA ASP A 161 1.66 15.09 12.49
C ASP A 161 1.74 15.59 11.03
N GLY A 162 1.18 16.76 10.76
CA GLY A 162 1.18 17.37 9.43
C GLY A 162 2.56 17.74 8.89
N THR A 163 3.63 17.67 9.68
CA THR A 163 5.00 17.88 9.20
C THR A 163 5.60 16.62 8.57
N ARG A 164 5.09 15.45 8.96
CA ARG A 164 5.58 14.12 8.52
C ARG A 164 4.63 13.43 7.54
N VAL A 165 3.44 13.96 7.30
CA VAL A 165 2.45 13.40 6.37
C VAL A 165 1.95 14.47 5.40
N GLU A 166 1.56 14.05 4.20
CA GLU A 166 0.77 14.85 3.28
C GLU A 166 -0.68 14.34 3.32
N THR A 167 -1.64 15.23 3.32
CA THR A 167 -3.06 14.90 3.42
C THR A 167 -3.90 15.35 2.23
N ALA A 168 -3.35 16.23 1.38
CA ALA A 168 -4.01 16.63 0.15
C ALA A 168 -3.77 15.61 -0.98
N PRO A 169 -4.72 15.46 -1.93
CA PRO A 169 -4.48 14.69 -3.15
C PRO A 169 -3.29 15.24 -3.92
N VAL A 170 -2.39 14.37 -4.36
CA VAL A 170 -1.16 14.73 -5.07
C VAL A 170 -0.98 13.93 -6.35
N ALA A 171 -0.46 14.59 -7.41
CA ALA A 171 -0.17 13.91 -8.66
C ALA A 171 0.90 12.83 -8.45
N LEU A 172 0.63 11.60 -8.89
CA LEU A 172 1.60 10.50 -8.82
C LEU A 172 2.66 10.67 -9.91
N SER A 173 3.92 10.51 -9.54
CA SER A 173 5.06 10.70 -10.45
C SER A 173 5.63 9.38 -10.96
N ALA A 174 5.56 8.30 -10.19
CA ALA A 174 6.00 6.96 -10.61
C ALA A 174 5.45 5.87 -9.69
N LEU A 175 5.37 4.65 -10.25
CA LEU A 175 5.10 3.40 -9.54
C LEU A 175 6.33 2.50 -9.59
N TYR A 176 6.75 1.99 -8.44
CA TYR A 176 7.83 1.02 -8.31
C TYR A 176 7.28 -0.32 -7.81
N ILE A 177 7.56 -1.38 -8.53
CA ILE A 177 7.13 -2.74 -8.22
C ILE A 177 8.29 -3.47 -7.53
N LEU A 178 8.02 -3.99 -6.33
CA LEU A 178 8.96 -4.73 -5.50
C LEU A 178 8.57 -6.20 -5.39
N GLY A 179 9.53 -7.05 -5.07
CA GLY A 179 9.29 -8.45 -4.77
C GLY A 179 9.40 -9.34 -6.00
N ASP A 180 8.69 -10.48 -6.00
CA ASP A 180 8.88 -11.53 -6.99
C ASP A 180 8.55 -11.10 -8.42
N LEU A 181 7.70 -10.09 -8.59
CA LEU A 181 7.39 -9.49 -9.89
C LEU A 181 8.53 -8.61 -10.42
N ALA A 182 9.42 -8.15 -9.55
CA ALA A 182 10.62 -7.39 -9.95
C ALA A 182 11.79 -8.31 -10.35
N GLY A 183 11.65 -9.61 -10.20
CA GLY A 183 12.71 -10.58 -10.43
C GLY A 183 13.46 -10.99 -9.16
N GLU A 184 14.49 -11.80 -9.30
CA GLU A 184 15.32 -12.22 -8.17
C GLU A 184 16.12 -11.03 -7.62
N ALA A 185 16.21 -10.95 -6.29
CA ALA A 185 17.02 -9.93 -5.65
C ALA A 185 18.51 -10.21 -5.93
N PRO A 186 19.31 -9.19 -6.28
CA PRO A 186 20.74 -9.36 -6.45
C PRO A 186 21.40 -9.81 -5.13
N GLU A 187 22.42 -10.64 -5.21
CA GLU A 187 23.18 -11.10 -4.05
C GLU A 187 24.17 -10.03 -3.55
N ASP A 188 24.58 -9.16 -4.44
CA ASP A 188 25.50 -8.05 -4.16
C ASP A 188 24.76 -6.76 -3.76
N ASP A 189 25.48 -5.63 -3.73
CA ASP A 189 24.96 -4.31 -3.39
C ASP A 189 24.31 -3.58 -4.60
N SER A 190 24.08 -4.26 -5.71
CA SER A 190 23.49 -3.65 -6.88
C SER A 190 22.02 -3.30 -6.67
N ILE A 191 21.58 -2.21 -7.31
CA ILE A 191 20.20 -1.76 -7.27
C ILE A 191 19.73 -1.68 -8.72
N LEU A 192 18.76 -2.51 -9.04
CA LEU A 192 18.23 -2.66 -10.39
C LEU A 192 16.89 -1.92 -10.48
N ILE A 193 16.82 -0.96 -11.39
CA ILE A 193 15.59 -0.20 -11.71
C ILE A 193 15.41 -0.30 -13.21
N GLU A 194 14.34 -0.97 -13.63
CA GLU A 194 14.07 -1.20 -15.04
C GLU A 194 12.62 -0.80 -15.37
N PRO A 195 12.35 -0.24 -16.56
CA PRO A 195 10.98 0.00 -16.99
C PRO A 195 10.17 -1.30 -16.99
N MET A 196 8.95 -1.25 -16.42
CA MET A 196 8.04 -2.38 -16.42
C MET A 196 6.95 -2.18 -17.47
N GLY A 197 6.84 -3.14 -18.39
CA GLY A 197 5.78 -3.12 -19.40
C GLY A 197 4.39 -3.33 -18.81
N GLY A 198 3.37 -2.89 -19.56
CA GLY A 198 1.97 -2.84 -19.08
C GLY A 198 1.42 -4.17 -18.56
N ALA A 199 1.78 -5.31 -19.15
CA ALA A 199 1.33 -6.62 -18.67
C ALA A 199 1.90 -6.97 -17.28
N GLY A 200 3.16 -6.63 -16.99
CA GLY A 200 3.78 -6.82 -15.69
C GLY A 200 3.17 -5.90 -14.63
N ALA A 201 3.00 -4.62 -14.96
CA ALA A 201 2.37 -3.64 -14.08
C ALA A 201 0.89 -3.99 -13.79
N MET A 202 0.12 -4.43 -14.80
CA MET A 202 -1.24 -4.95 -14.61
C MET A 202 -1.27 -6.11 -13.61
N LYS A 203 -0.37 -7.09 -13.78
CA LYS A 203 -0.27 -8.24 -12.86
C LYS A 203 0.01 -7.76 -11.43
N ALA A 204 0.95 -6.82 -11.25
CA ALA A 204 1.28 -6.27 -9.95
C ALA A 204 0.08 -5.55 -9.29
N MET A 205 -0.67 -4.77 -10.06
CA MET A 205 -1.87 -4.09 -9.56
C MET A 205 -2.97 -5.09 -9.17
N ILE A 206 -3.25 -6.10 -10.00
CA ILE A 206 -4.25 -7.14 -9.69
C ILE A 206 -3.89 -7.88 -8.39
N GLN A 207 -2.63 -8.25 -8.20
CA GLN A 207 -2.17 -8.95 -7.00
C GLN A 207 -2.21 -8.07 -5.74
N SER A 208 -2.16 -6.74 -5.92
CA SER A 208 -2.19 -5.77 -4.83
C SER A 208 -3.57 -5.17 -4.58
N ALA A 209 -4.58 -5.48 -5.39
CA ALA A 209 -5.91 -4.89 -5.28
C ALA A 209 -6.68 -5.39 -4.05
N PHE A 210 -7.42 -4.49 -3.42
CA PHE A 210 -8.36 -4.81 -2.35
C PHE A 210 -9.71 -5.25 -2.94
N LEU A 211 -9.82 -6.49 -3.38
CA LEU A 211 -11.07 -7.01 -3.93
C LEU A 211 -12.00 -7.49 -2.81
N LEU A 212 -13.26 -7.01 -2.82
CA LEU A 212 -14.34 -7.51 -1.96
C LEU A 212 -15.00 -8.74 -2.60
N ASP A 213 -15.18 -8.72 -3.92
CA ASP A 213 -15.76 -9.81 -4.69
C ASP A 213 -14.77 -10.21 -5.82
N ALA A 214 -13.99 -11.24 -5.56
CA ALA A 214 -12.99 -11.73 -6.51
C ALA A 214 -13.56 -12.77 -7.52
N VAL A 215 -14.87 -13.03 -7.49
CA VAL A 215 -15.51 -14.01 -8.38
C VAL A 215 -16.56 -13.39 -9.31
N SER A 216 -17.05 -12.18 -9.02
CA SER A 216 -17.98 -11.47 -9.87
C SER A 216 -17.30 -10.98 -11.14
N ALA A 217 -17.74 -11.45 -12.31
CA ALA A 217 -17.21 -11.01 -13.60
C ALA A 217 -17.38 -9.49 -13.80
N GLU A 218 -18.48 -8.92 -13.34
CA GLU A 218 -18.75 -7.48 -13.42
C GLU A 218 -17.72 -6.69 -12.59
N THR A 219 -17.52 -7.06 -11.32
CA THR A 219 -16.56 -6.41 -10.44
C THR A 219 -15.12 -6.54 -10.99
N LEU A 220 -14.75 -7.70 -11.48
CA LEU A 220 -13.43 -7.92 -12.07
C LEU A 220 -13.22 -7.10 -13.33
N THR A 221 -14.26 -7.00 -14.21
CA THR A 221 -14.19 -6.19 -15.42
C THR A 221 -14.03 -4.70 -15.09
N GLN A 222 -14.80 -4.19 -14.13
CA GLN A 222 -14.70 -2.79 -13.68
C GLN A 222 -13.30 -2.49 -13.11
N ASN A 223 -12.78 -3.35 -12.24
CA ASN A 223 -11.42 -3.16 -11.68
C ASN A 223 -10.34 -3.24 -12.77
N PHE A 224 -10.47 -4.18 -13.72
CA PHE A 224 -9.53 -4.29 -14.84
C PHE A 224 -9.55 -3.02 -15.72
N ALA A 225 -10.71 -2.50 -16.03
CA ALA A 225 -10.87 -1.25 -16.78
C ALA A 225 -10.21 -0.07 -16.05
N ALA A 226 -10.47 0.07 -14.75
CA ALA A 226 -9.87 1.12 -13.94
C ALA A 226 -8.34 1.01 -13.90
N MET A 227 -7.78 -0.19 -13.70
CA MET A 227 -6.33 -0.42 -13.75
C MET A 227 -5.72 -0.13 -15.13
N THR A 228 -6.47 -0.40 -16.21
CA THR A 228 -6.04 -0.06 -17.56
C THR A 228 -5.90 1.46 -17.73
N GLU A 229 -6.76 2.24 -17.10
CA GLU A 229 -6.62 3.71 -17.10
C GLU A 229 -5.35 4.20 -16.39
N VAL A 230 -4.92 3.51 -15.32
CA VAL A 230 -3.62 3.78 -14.68
C VAL A 230 -2.47 3.52 -15.64
N LEU A 231 -2.50 2.39 -16.35
CA LEU A 231 -1.46 2.02 -17.30
C LEU A 231 -1.41 2.92 -18.55
N ASN A 232 -2.56 3.51 -18.91
CA ASN A 232 -2.65 4.47 -20.00
C ASN A 232 -2.35 5.91 -19.57
N SER A 233 -2.02 6.13 -18.29
CA SER A 233 -1.54 7.42 -17.80
C SER A 233 -0.06 7.61 -18.12
N ASP A 234 0.41 8.87 -18.04
CA ASP A 234 1.82 9.21 -18.20
C ASP A 234 2.70 8.82 -17.00
N VAL A 235 2.15 8.09 -16.03
CA VAL A 235 2.89 7.65 -14.82
C VAL A 235 3.71 6.40 -15.15
N PRO A 236 5.05 6.51 -15.18
CA PRO A 236 5.91 5.40 -15.50
C PRO A 236 5.90 4.34 -14.38
N CYS A 237 5.96 3.07 -14.80
CA CYS A 237 6.12 1.92 -13.92
C CYS A 237 7.52 1.33 -14.05
N PHE A 238 8.14 1.02 -12.93
CA PHE A 238 9.46 0.42 -12.86
C PHE A 238 9.45 -0.81 -11.95
N THR A 239 10.32 -1.76 -12.24
CA THR A 239 10.77 -2.72 -11.22
C THR A 239 11.80 -2.06 -10.32
N LEU A 240 11.81 -2.43 -9.03
CA LEU A 240 12.85 -2.04 -8.09
C LEU A 240 13.32 -3.27 -7.35
N ASN A 241 14.55 -3.71 -7.66
CA ASN A 241 15.12 -4.91 -7.09
C ASN A 241 16.48 -4.63 -6.44
N TYR A 242 16.66 -5.12 -5.22
CA TYR A 242 17.87 -4.97 -4.41
C TYR A 242 17.91 -6.01 -3.29
N ALA A 243 19.07 -6.33 -2.79
CA ALA A 243 19.21 -7.18 -1.60
C ALA A 243 18.55 -6.51 -0.38
N ARG A 244 17.67 -7.26 0.33
CA ARG A 244 16.84 -6.71 1.42
C ARG A 244 17.64 -6.50 2.71
N ARG A 245 18.57 -5.55 2.65
CA ARG A 245 19.46 -5.15 3.76
C ARG A 245 19.23 -3.67 4.07
N TYR A 246 19.13 -3.33 5.35
CA TYR A 246 18.85 -1.96 5.80
C TYR A 246 19.95 -0.98 5.39
N GLU A 247 21.19 -1.44 5.34
CA GLU A 247 22.38 -0.64 4.96
C GLU A 247 22.32 -0.16 3.50
N LEU A 248 21.53 -0.83 2.66
CA LEU A 248 21.36 -0.44 1.27
C LEU A 248 20.28 0.62 1.05
N LEU A 249 19.39 0.87 2.02
CA LEU A 249 18.28 1.81 1.85
C LEU A 249 18.71 3.23 1.43
N PRO A 250 19.80 3.80 1.93
CA PRO A 250 20.32 5.08 1.42
C PRO A 250 20.66 5.01 -0.08
N LYS A 251 21.35 3.97 -0.53
CA LYS A 251 21.69 3.77 -1.95
C LYS A 251 20.45 3.53 -2.80
N VAL A 252 19.44 2.83 -2.27
CA VAL A 252 18.14 2.61 -2.96
C VAL A 252 17.44 3.93 -3.21
N ARG A 253 17.38 4.82 -2.21
CA ARG A 253 16.80 6.16 -2.38
C ARG A 253 17.54 6.97 -3.44
N GLU A 254 18.86 7.02 -3.40
CA GLU A 254 19.68 7.72 -4.39
C GLU A 254 19.45 7.17 -5.82
N ALA A 255 19.32 5.85 -5.97
CA ALA A 255 19.05 5.21 -7.25
C ALA A 255 17.66 5.58 -7.79
N VAL A 256 16.63 5.56 -6.93
CA VAL A 256 15.25 5.97 -7.26
C VAL A 256 15.22 7.44 -7.67
N ASP A 257 15.84 8.34 -6.91
CA ASP A 257 15.91 9.76 -7.21
C ASP A 257 16.64 10.02 -8.54
N SER A 258 17.69 9.26 -8.82
CA SER A 258 18.45 9.34 -10.08
C SER A 258 17.64 8.83 -11.28
N ALA A 259 16.87 7.76 -11.11
CA ALA A 259 15.99 7.24 -12.15
C ALA A 259 14.88 8.23 -12.52
N MET A 260 14.27 8.88 -11.51
CA MET A 260 13.29 9.93 -11.71
C MET A 260 13.81 11.13 -12.48
N ASN A 261 15.09 11.50 -12.28
CA ASN A 261 15.70 12.64 -12.97
C ASN A 261 16.08 12.35 -14.43
N ARG A 262 16.27 11.08 -14.78
CA ARG A 262 16.55 10.66 -16.17
C ARG A 262 15.29 10.68 -17.02
N GLY A 263 14.15 10.22 -16.51
CA GLY A 263 12.86 10.20 -17.23
C GLY A 263 12.25 11.58 -17.52
N SER A 264 12.79 12.67 -16.99
CA SER A 264 12.32 14.04 -17.26
C SER A 264 13.14 14.80 -18.36
N ARG A 265 14.05 14.12 -19.06
CA ARG A 265 14.91 14.73 -20.10
C ARG A 265 14.59 14.27 -21.53
N ASP A 266 13.69 13.32 -21.68
CA ASP A 266 13.16 12.82 -22.95
C ASP A 266 11.71 13.30 -23.15
#